data_3089b48f239629e0e72ec6c294616c6d
#
_entry.id   3089b48f239629e0e72ec6c294616c6d
#
_cell.length_a   1.000
_cell.length_b   1.000
_cell.length_c   1.000
_cell.angle_alpha   90.00
_cell.angle_beta   90.00
_cell.angle_gamma   90.00
#
_symmetry.space_group_name_H-M   'P 1'
#
loop_
_entity.id
_entity.type
_entity.pdbx_description
1 polymer ?
#
loop_
_entity_poly.entity_id
_entity_poly.type
_entity_poly.pdbx_seq_one_letter_code
_entity_poly.pdbx_strand_id
1 'polypeptide(L)'
;MLAPKKEKHRKWQRGDQIRGKATQGNKLSFGSYGLKTKEAGWITARQIESARRAIVHHLQRGGKYWIRIFPDKPITAKSGEMPMGKGKGAVDHHVAVVKPGNILFELEGISGVLAKEACRLATHKLPVKCSFISK
;
A
#
# COMPACT_ATOMS: atom_id res chain seq x y z
N MET A 1 2.77 2.13 -12.48
CA MET A 1 2.09 2.19 -11.17
C MET A 1 0.78 1.42 -11.23
N LEU A 2 0.36 0.90 -10.09
CA LEU A 2 -0.92 0.20 -9.99
C LEU A 2 -2.09 1.17 -10.12
N ALA A 3 -3.10 0.79 -10.89
CA ALA A 3 -4.32 1.58 -11.04
C ALA A 3 -5.45 0.68 -11.51
N PRO A 4 -6.72 0.96 -11.11
CA PRO A 4 -7.86 0.21 -11.64
C PRO A 4 -8.03 0.46 -13.13
N LYS A 5 -8.27 -0.60 -13.89
CA LYS A 5 -8.55 -0.49 -15.33
C LYS A 5 -9.97 -0.01 -15.59
N LYS A 6 -10.91 -0.50 -14.81
CA LYS A 6 -12.33 -0.12 -14.87
C LYS A 6 -12.88 0.00 -13.48
N GLU A 7 -13.76 0.96 -13.27
CA GLU A 7 -14.43 1.17 -11.99
C GLU A 7 -15.93 1.17 -12.19
N LYS A 8 -16.64 0.39 -11.35
CA LYS A 8 -18.09 0.36 -11.34
C LYS A 8 -18.66 1.70 -10.89
N HIS A 9 -18.05 2.30 -9.87
CA HIS A 9 -18.39 3.62 -9.35
C HIS A 9 -17.14 4.47 -9.30
N ARG A 10 -17.13 5.58 -10.02
CA ARG A 10 -15.95 6.45 -10.14
C ARG A 10 -15.57 7.13 -8.84
N LYS A 11 -16.57 7.45 -8.01
CA LYS A 11 -16.36 8.20 -6.77
C LYS A 11 -16.96 7.42 -5.61
N TRP A 12 -16.25 7.45 -4.48
CA TRP A 12 -16.68 6.79 -3.25
C TRP A 12 -16.88 7.85 -2.16
N GLN A 13 -17.58 7.47 -1.09
CA GLN A 13 -17.59 8.26 0.13
C GLN A 13 -16.19 8.31 0.71
N ARG A 14 -15.85 9.42 1.36
CA ARG A 14 -14.51 9.61 1.90
C ARG A 14 -14.10 8.49 2.86
N GLY A 15 -14.95 8.19 3.85
CA GLY A 15 -14.72 7.05 4.73
C GLY A 15 -13.35 7.06 5.40
N ASP A 16 -12.98 8.19 6.00
CA ASP A 16 -11.65 8.38 6.57
C ASP A 16 -11.46 7.70 7.93
N GLN A 17 -12.53 7.18 8.52
CA GLN A 17 -12.44 6.43 9.77
C GLN A 17 -12.30 4.94 9.47
N ILE A 18 -11.10 4.43 9.62
CA ILE A 18 -10.80 3.02 9.42
C ILE A 18 -10.79 2.35 10.78
N ARG A 19 -11.70 1.39 10.99
CA ARG A 19 -11.88 0.73 12.29
C ARG A 19 -11.49 -0.74 12.21
N GLY A 20 -11.06 -1.29 13.36
CA GLY A 20 -10.77 -2.70 13.52
C GLY A 20 -9.43 -3.13 12.98
N LYS A 21 -9.18 -4.43 13.06
CA LYS A 21 -7.97 -5.07 12.56
C LYS A 21 -8.27 -5.85 11.29
N ALA A 22 -7.25 -6.11 10.50
CA ALA A 22 -7.40 -6.89 9.28
C ALA A 22 -7.79 -8.34 9.60
N THR A 23 -8.84 -8.83 8.95
CA THR A 23 -9.25 -10.24 9.01
C THR A 23 -8.84 -11.01 7.78
N GLN A 24 -8.57 -10.29 6.68
CA GLN A 24 -8.07 -10.86 5.43
C GLN A 24 -6.75 -10.19 5.06
N GLY A 25 -5.90 -10.90 4.35
CA GLY A 25 -4.61 -10.37 3.96
C GLY A 25 -3.68 -10.10 5.14
N ASN A 26 -3.85 -10.86 6.25
CA ASN A 26 -3.07 -10.69 7.47
C ASN A 26 -2.05 -11.81 7.69
N LYS A 27 -1.93 -12.73 6.74
CA LYS A 27 -0.98 -13.84 6.79
C LYS A 27 -0.19 -13.93 5.49
N LEU A 28 1.06 -14.39 5.60
CA LEU A 28 1.89 -14.64 4.42
C LEU A 28 1.30 -15.80 3.61
N SER A 29 1.11 -15.59 2.30
CA SER A 29 0.54 -16.58 1.39
C SER A 29 1.52 -17.02 0.31
N PHE A 30 2.35 -16.12 -0.19
CA PHE A 30 3.22 -16.36 -1.34
C PHE A 30 4.68 -16.52 -0.96
N GLY A 31 5.16 -15.74 0.00
CA GLY A 31 6.56 -15.69 0.36
C GLY A 31 6.84 -16.10 1.80
N SER A 32 8.12 -16.17 2.14
CA SER A 32 8.58 -16.51 3.49
C SER A 32 8.71 -15.28 4.38
N TYR A 33 8.80 -14.08 3.80
CA TYR A 33 8.99 -12.82 4.52
C TYR A 33 7.96 -11.82 4.04
N GLY A 34 7.65 -10.85 4.90
CA GLY A 34 6.71 -9.83 4.54
C GLY A 34 6.82 -8.58 5.37
N LEU A 35 6.14 -7.54 4.89
CA LEU A 35 6.00 -6.26 5.57
C LEU A 35 4.53 -6.08 5.94
N LYS A 36 4.27 -5.94 7.23
CA LYS A 36 2.92 -5.86 7.80
C LYS A 36 2.72 -4.50 8.42
N THR A 37 1.60 -3.86 8.13
CA THR A 37 1.30 -2.57 8.74
C THR A 37 0.82 -2.72 10.18
N LYS A 38 1.24 -1.79 11.03
CA LYS A 38 0.78 -1.68 12.42
C LYS A 38 -0.32 -0.64 12.59
N GLU A 39 -0.56 0.18 11.57
CA GLU A 39 -1.49 1.29 11.63
C GLU A 39 -2.50 1.21 10.50
N ALA A 40 -3.68 1.81 10.71
CA ALA A 40 -4.63 2.06 9.66
C ALA A 40 -4.22 3.30 8.87
N GLY A 41 -4.50 3.31 7.57
CA GLY A 41 -4.19 4.47 6.75
C GLY A 41 -4.49 4.26 5.29
N TRP A 42 -4.19 5.27 4.50
CA TRP A 42 -4.29 5.25 3.05
C TRP A 42 -2.88 5.26 2.46
N ILE A 43 -2.63 4.34 1.56
CA ILE A 43 -1.34 4.25 0.86
C ILE A 43 -1.60 4.55 -0.61
N THR A 44 -0.98 5.59 -1.14
CA THR A 44 -1.19 5.98 -2.54
C THR A 44 -0.44 5.03 -3.48
N ALA A 45 -0.89 4.99 -4.74
CA ALA A 45 -0.20 4.23 -5.78
C ALA A 45 1.27 4.64 -5.91
N ARG A 46 1.56 5.92 -5.77
CA ARG A 46 2.94 6.44 -5.83
C ARG A 46 3.80 5.94 -4.67
N GLN A 47 3.22 5.88 -3.46
CA GLN A 47 3.92 5.35 -2.29
C GLN A 47 4.20 3.85 -2.44
N ILE A 48 3.24 3.09 -2.95
CA ILE A 48 3.43 1.67 -3.24
C ILE A 48 4.58 1.49 -4.24
N GLU A 49 4.59 2.29 -5.30
CA GLU A 49 5.64 2.20 -6.33
C GLU A 49 7.00 2.58 -5.76
N SER A 50 7.09 3.60 -4.93
CA SER A 50 8.34 3.99 -4.26
C SER A 50 8.88 2.88 -3.37
N ALA A 51 8.00 2.26 -2.58
CA ALA A 51 8.40 1.15 -1.71
C ALA A 51 8.85 -0.06 -2.53
N ARG A 52 8.13 -0.38 -3.60
CA ARG A 52 8.50 -1.47 -4.51
C ARG A 52 9.90 -1.24 -5.09
N ARG A 53 10.18 -0.04 -5.57
CA ARG A 53 11.48 0.29 -6.14
C ARG A 53 12.60 0.19 -5.11
N ALA A 54 12.34 0.61 -3.87
CA ALA A 54 13.32 0.48 -2.78
C ALA A 54 13.66 -0.99 -2.52
N ILE A 55 12.67 -1.87 -2.51
CA ILE A 55 12.86 -3.30 -2.33
C ILE A 55 13.67 -3.89 -3.48
N VAL A 56 13.23 -3.65 -4.71
CA VAL A 56 13.87 -4.21 -5.91
C VAL A 56 15.32 -3.74 -6.04
N HIS A 57 15.57 -2.47 -5.78
CA HIS A 57 16.91 -1.90 -5.85
C HIS A 57 17.85 -2.56 -4.83
N HIS A 58 17.39 -2.77 -3.61
CA HIS A 58 18.18 -3.42 -2.57
C HIS A 58 18.47 -4.88 -2.89
N LEU A 59 17.50 -5.59 -3.45
CA LEU A 59 17.64 -7.02 -3.78
C LEU A 59 18.49 -7.27 -5.03
N GLN A 60 18.78 -6.26 -5.84
CA GLN A 60 19.61 -6.36 -7.05
C GLN A 60 19.16 -7.50 -7.97
N ARG A 61 17.85 -7.57 -8.25
CA ARG A 61 17.22 -8.60 -9.09
C ARG A 61 17.24 -10.02 -8.47
N GLY A 62 17.61 -10.15 -7.21
CA GLY A 62 17.51 -11.43 -6.49
C GLY A 62 16.10 -11.65 -5.94
N GLY A 63 15.71 -12.91 -5.84
CA GLY A 63 14.45 -13.27 -5.22
C GLY A 63 13.19 -12.87 -5.98
N LYS A 64 12.08 -12.99 -5.28
CA LYS A 64 10.76 -12.62 -5.79
C LYS A 64 10.06 -11.72 -4.79
N TYR A 65 9.16 -10.86 -5.28
CA TYR A 65 8.33 -10.04 -4.42
C TYR A 65 6.89 -10.04 -4.93
N TRP A 66 5.96 -9.79 -4.01
CA TRP A 66 4.54 -9.62 -4.34
C TRP A 66 4.01 -8.40 -3.60
N ILE A 67 3.18 -7.62 -4.29
CA ILE A 67 2.45 -6.51 -3.70
C ILE A 67 1.07 -7.06 -3.30
N ARG A 68 0.76 -7.04 -2.01
CA ARG A 68 -0.48 -7.64 -1.48
C ARG A 68 -1.64 -6.65 -1.42
N ILE A 69 -1.39 -5.37 -1.62
CA ILE A 69 -2.41 -4.32 -1.57
C ILE A 69 -2.61 -3.71 -2.95
N PHE A 70 -3.77 -3.13 -3.18
CA PHE A 70 -4.10 -2.49 -4.44
C PHE A 70 -4.81 -1.17 -4.20
N PRO A 71 -4.41 -0.08 -4.89
CA PRO A 71 -5.01 1.24 -4.72
C PRO A 71 -6.32 1.34 -5.52
N ASP A 72 -7.41 0.87 -4.93
CA ASP A 72 -8.72 0.84 -5.57
C ASP A 72 -9.65 1.98 -5.16
N LYS A 73 -9.37 2.66 -4.05
CA LYS A 73 -10.22 3.73 -3.55
C LYS A 73 -9.90 5.04 -4.25
N PRO A 74 -10.87 5.63 -4.98
CA PRO A 74 -10.64 6.92 -5.65
C PRO A 74 -10.72 8.07 -4.64
N ILE A 75 -9.74 8.97 -4.71
CA ILE A 75 -9.69 10.18 -3.90
C ILE A 75 -9.87 11.37 -4.82
N THR A 76 -10.80 12.24 -4.48
CA THR A 76 -11.12 13.41 -5.27
C THR A 76 -10.41 14.65 -4.72
N ALA A 77 -10.14 15.60 -5.61
CA ALA A 77 -9.58 16.88 -5.24
C ALA A 77 -10.15 17.97 -6.12
N LYS A 78 -10.30 19.16 -5.54
CA LYS A 78 -10.64 20.38 -6.29
C LYS A 78 -9.42 21.30 -6.29
N SER A 79 -9.26 22.07 -7.36
CA SER A 79 -8.18 23.06 -7.40
C SER A 79 -8.42 24.13 -6.31
N GLY A 80 -7.35 24.77 -5.87
CA GLY A 80 -7.44 25.81 -4.84
C GLY A 80 -8.29 27.01 -5.25
N GLU A 81 -8.51 27.21 -6.56
CA GLU A 81 -9.30 28.29 -7.11
C GLU A 81 -10.79 27.98 -7.17
N MET A 82 -11.18 26.71 -7.03
CA MET A 82 -12.58 26.32 -7.10
C MET A 82 -13.26 26.52 -5.76
N PRO A 83 -14.46 27.12 -5.73
CA PRO A 83 -15.19 27.28 -4.47
C PRO A 83 -15.68 25.93 -3.95
N MET A 84 -15.87 25.88 -2.64
CA MET A 84 -16.51 24.72 -2.00
C MET A 84 -17.99 24.70 -2.41
N GLY A 85 -18.53 23.45 -2.58
CA GLY A 85 -19.89 23.24 -3.01
C GLY A 85 -19.98 22.90 -4.50
N LYS A 86 -21.19 22.80 -5.03
CA LYS A 86 -21.50 22.42 -6.42
C LYS A 86 -20.98 21.05 -6.82
N GLY A 87 -21.02 20.12 -5.88
CA GLY A 87 -20.71 18.73 -6.14
C GLY A 87 -19.29 18.31 -5.80
N LYS A 88 -19.06 17.01 -5.88
CA LYS A 88 -17.78 16.38 -5.54
C LYS A 88 -16.76 16.63 -6.66
N GLY A 89 -15.52 16.90 -6.27
CA GLY A 89 -14.43 17.12 -7.21
C GLY A 89 -14.15 15.91 -8.09
N ALA A 90 -13.29 16.11 -9.09
CA ALA A 90 -12.85 15.03 -9.96
C ALA A 90 -11.89 14.11 -9.22
N VAL A 91 -11.79 12.84 -9.67
CA VAL A 91 -10.85 11.88 -9.11
C VAL A 91 -9.42 12.34 -9.41
N ASP A 92 -8.62 12.50 -8.36
CA ASP A 92 -7.23 12.94 -8.46
C ASP A 92 -6.28 11.75 -8.46
N HIS A 93 -6.47 10.81 -7.55
CA HIS A 93 -5.61 9.64 -7.42
C HIS A 93 -6.35 8.50 -6.72
N HIS A 94 -5.72 7.35 -6.64
CA HIS A 94 -6.27 6.17 -5.96
C HIS A 94 -5.38 5.77 -4.80
N VAL A 95 -5.97 5.23 -3.74
CA VAL A 95 -5.27 4.77 -2.56
C VAL A 95 -5.73 3.37 -2.17
N ALA A 96 -4.83 2.63 -1.52
CA ALA A 96 -5.18 1.39 -0.84
C ALA A 96 -5.53 1.70 0.61
N VAL A 97 -6.68 1.23 1.06
CA VAL A 97 -7.08 1.37 2.47
C VAL A 97 -6.57 0.17 3.23
N VAL A 98 -5.74 0.40 4.23
CA VAL A 98 -5.16 -0.68 5.03
C VAL A 98 -5.58 -0.56 6.49
N LYS A 99 -5.74 -1.73 7.12
CA LYS A 99 -6.03 -1.86 8.54
C LYS A 99 -4.82 -2.46 9.25
N PRO A 100 -4.65 -2.22 10.56
CA PRO A 100 -3.57 -2.88 11.30
C PRO A 100 -3.59 -4.39 11.08
N GLY A 101 -2.46 -4.94 10.70
CA GLY A 101 -2.33 -6.37 10.42
C GLY A 101 -2.31 -6.73 8.93
N ASN A 102 -2.62 -5.82 8.01
CA ASN A 102 -2.53 -6.10 6.58
C ASN A 102 -1.08 -6.32 6.15
N ILE A 103 -0.87 -7.33 5.30
CA ILE A 103 0.42 -7.55 4.64
C ILE A 103 0.49 -6.63 3.43
N LEU A 104 1.55 -5.85 3.33
CA LEU A 104 1.75 -4.92 2.22
C LEU A 104 2.58 -5.53 1.10
N PHE A 105 3.68 -6.18 1.46
CA PHE A 105 4.59 -6.84 0.52
C PHE A 105 5.00 -8.20 1.06
N GLU A 106 5.30 -9.12 0.16
CA GLU A 106 5.90 -10.41 0.50
C GLU A 106 7.17 -10.61 -0.32
N LEU A 107 8.13 -11.30 0.27
CA LEU A 107 9.43 -11.59 -0.35
C LEU A 107 9.75 -13.09 -0.24
N GLU A 108 10.46 -13.61 -1.22
CA GLU A 108 10.89 -15.01 -1.26
C GLU A 108 12.21 -15.14 -2.01
N GLY A 109 12.95 -16.20 -1.71
CA GLY A 109 14.16 -16.52 -2.46
C GLY A 109 15.40 -15.73 -2.09
N ILE A 110 15.40 -15.13 -0.90
CA ILE A 110 16.53 -14.33 -0.38
C ILE A 110 16.75 -14.67 1.09
N SER A 111 17.91 -14.27 1.63
CA SER A 111 18.19 -14.46 3.04
C SER A 111 17.32 -13.54 3.91
N GLY A 112 17.07 -13.95 5.15
CA GLY A 112 16.29 -13.14 6.08
C GLY A 112 16.91 -11.77 6.37
N VAL A 113 18.23 -11.68 6.38
CA VAL A 113 18.96 -10.42 6.60
C VAL A 113 18.68 -9.44 5.46
N LEU A 114 18.79 -9.90 4.21
CA LEU A 114 18.49 -9.06 3.05
C LEU A 114 17.02 -8.66 3.01
N ALA A 115 16.12 -9.59 3.32
CA ALA A 115 14.68 -9.31 3.34
C ALA A 115 14.34 -8.25 4.39
N LYS A 116 14.90 -8.36 5.58
CA LYS A 116 14.66 -7.41 6.66
C LYS A 116 15.12 -6.01 6.30
N GLU A 117 16.31 -5.90 5.70
CA GLU A 117 16.84 -4.60 5.28
C GLU A 117 16.03 -4.00 4.14
N ALA A 118 15.63 -4.80 3.16
CA ALA A 118 14.77 -4.35 2.06
C ALA A 118 13.44 -3.80 2.59
N CYS A 119 12.83 -4.50 3.55
CA CYS A 119 11.59 -4.06 4.17
C CYS A 119 11.78 -2.77 4.98
N ARG A 120 12.92 -2.62 5.67
CA ARG A 120 13.23 -1.39 6.38
C ARG A 120 13.30 -0.19 5.43
N LEU A 121 13.95 -0.36 4.30
CA LEU A 121 14.05 0.69 3.30
C LEU A 121 12.68 1.03 2.69
N ALA A 122 11.85 0.02 2.46
CA ALA A 122 10.49 0.22 1.96
C ALA A 122 9.63 1.01 2.95
N THR A 123 9.80 0.75 4.25
CA THR A 123 9.05 1.44 5.30
C THR A 123 9.25 2.96 5.25
N HIS A 124 10.44 3.41 4.86
CA HIS A 124 10.73 4.85 4.74
C HIS A 124 9.90 5.53 3.64
N LYS A 125 9.35 4.77 2.71
CA LYS A 125 8.53 5.28 1.60
C LYS A 125 7.02 5.20 1.88
N LEU A 126 6.64 4.62 3.00
CA LEU A 126 5.23 4.38 3.34
C LEU A 126 4.78 5.32 4.46
N PRO A 127 3.49 5.72 4.46
CA PRO A 127 2.96 6.66 5.46
C PRO A 127 2.54 5.99 6.77
N VAL A 128 2.65 4.67 6.89
CA VAL A 128 2.22 3.91 8.06
C VAL A 128 3.39 3.19 8.68
N LYS A 129 3.33 2.96 9.98
CA LYS A 129 4.33 2.15 10.67
C LYS A 129 4.15 0.69 10.33
N CYS A 130 5.24 0.02 10.04
CA CYS A 130 5.23 -1.36 9.59
C CYS A 130 6.19 -2.22 10.41
N SER A 131 5.97 -3.52 10.37
CA SER A 131 6.87 -4.50 10.97
C SER A 131 7.24 -5.58 9.96
N PHE A 132 8.48 -6.06 10.07
CA PHE A 132 8.95 -7.19 9.29
C PHE A 132 8.44 -8.48 9.94
N ILE A 133 7.92 -9.40 9.11
CA ILE A 133 7.46 -10.70 9.58
C ILE A 133 8.08 -11.81 8.74
N SER A 134 8.17 -12.99 9.32
CA SER A 134 8.63 -14.20 8.65
C SER A 134 7.72 -15.36 8.99
N LYS A 135 7.72 -16.38 8.12
CA LYS A 135 7.02 -17.63 8.39
C LYS A 135 7.65 -18.39 9.53
#